data_ed4391f34eaf806b50b9b852357767c4
#
_entry.id   ed4391f34eaf806b50b9b852357767c4
#
_cell.length_a   1.000
_cell.length_b   1.000
_cell.length_c   1.000
_cell.angle_alpha   90.00
_cell.angle_beta   90.00
_cell.angle_gamma   90.00
#
_symmetry.space_group_name_H-M   'P 1'
#
loop_
_entity.id
_entity.type
_entity.pdbx_description
1 polymer ?
#
loop_
_entity_poly.entity_id
_entity_poly.type
_entity_poly.pdbx_seq_one_letter_code
_entity_poly.pdbx_strand_id
1 'polypeptide(L)'
;MGRIKRVENVHFNPEMKMLNTKRFSIERLTGEIHYTLRVFPNHPEALVAISRLERMAGGKLPQRSSTVFTPKISAYCFFDRAIRFRPEDKAVRYSYAIHLHQNRKFQEALEQYRLAESHYEDDRIFQYNIGLLYADIKNWEKAAEHAQRAYRSGVTFAALRQRLEKAGYTINTKPPSSEKPATNGPSNDLIEETEKVETTER
;
A
#
# COMPACT_ATOMS: atom_id res chain seq x y z
N MET A 1 17.29 21.92 -9.59
CA MET A 1 16.25 21.14 -8.89
C MET A 1 15.45 20.37 -9.93
N GLY A 2 15.36 19.04 -9.83
CA GLY A 2 14.68 18.20 -10.84
C GLY A 2 13.16 18.48 -10.90
N ARG A 3 12.54 18.20 -12.06
CA ARG A 3 11.09 18.43 -12.28
C ARG A 3 10.21 17.72 -11.24
N ILE A 4 10.58 16.49 -10.83
CA ILE A 4 9.86 15.72 -9.82
C ILE A 4 9.83 16.44 -8.48
N LYS A 5 10.99 16.91 -7.98
CA LYS A 5 11.07 17.63 -6.70
C LYS A 5 10.24 18.92 -6.68
N ARG A 6 10.10 19.61 -7.81
CA ARG A 6 9.23 20.79 -7.89
C ARG A 6 7.76 20.44 -7.74
N VAL A 7 7.31 19.37 -8.39
CA VAL A 7 5.91 18.91 -8.29
C VAL A 7 5.63 18.39 -6.88
N GLU A 8 6.52 17.59 -6.30
CA GLU A 8 6.38 17.11 -4.93
C GLU A 8 6.29 18.24 -3.91
N ASN A 9 7.17 19.24 -3.99
CA ASN A 9 7.17 20.33 -3.01
C ASN A 9 5.87 21.15 -3.02
N VAL A 10 5.21 21.27 -4.17
CA VAL A 10 3.98 22.07 -4.31
C VAL A 10 2.73 21.21 -4.13
N HIS A 11 2.64 20.08 -4.81
CA HIS A 11 1.43 19.28 -4.94
C HIS A 11 1.43 17.98 -4.14
N PHE A 12 2.61 17.53 -3.69
CA PHE A 12 2.75 16.28 -2.94
C PHE A 12 3.75 16.41 -1.78
N ASN A 13 3.64 17.52 -1.06
CA ASN A 13 4.44 17.82 0.13
C ASN A 13 4.10 16.85 1.30
N PRO A 14 4.85 16.86 2.41
CA PRO A 14 4.62 15.93 3.54
C PRO A 14 3.18 15.93 4.06
N GLU A 15 2.49 17.07 4.11
CA GLU A 15 1.10 17.14 4.59
C GLU A 15 0.13 16.45 3.63
N MET A 16 0.37 16.56 2.30
CA MET A 16 -0.42 15.85 1.29
C MET A 16 -0.14 14.35 1.32
N LYS A 17 1.11 13.94 1.52
CA LYS A 17 1.50 12.52 1.71
C LYS A 17 0.79 11.90 2.91
N MET A 18 0.69 12.63 4.02
CA MET A 18 0.03 12.20 5.25
C MET A 18 -1.51 12.24 5.18
N LEU A 19 -2.08 12.75 4.09
CA LEU A 19 -3.54 12.93 3.92
C LEU A 19 -4.18 13.68 5.09
N ASN A 20 -3.62 14.82 5.47
CA ASN A 20 -4.07 15.60 6.63
C ASN A 20 -5.47 16.21 6.40
N THR A 21 -6.51 15.41 6.67
CA THR A 21 -7.93 15.80 6.51
C THR A 21 -8.41 16.84 7.54
N LYS A 22 -7.64 17.07 8.60
CA LYS A 22 -7.93 18.18 9.53
C LYS A 22 -7.61 19.56 8.91
N ARG A 23 -6.68 19.60 7.98
CA ARG A 23 -6.22 20.82 7.31
C ARG A 23 -6.77 20.99 5.90
N PHE A 24 -6.98 19.90 5.17
CA PHE A 24 -7.39 19.91 3.77
C PHE A 24 -8.64 19.05 3.56
N SER A 25 -9.56 19.53 2.73
CA SER A 25 -10.68 18.70 2.33
C SER A 25 -10.24 17.52 1.44
N ILE A 26 -11.05 16.47 1.41
CA ILE A 26 -10.79 15.28 0.58
C ILE A 26 -10.71 15.68 -0.91
N GLU A 27 -11.54 16.63 -1.35
CA GLU A 27 -11.54 17.16 -2.72
C GLU A 27 -10.19 17.81 -3.06
N ARG A 28 -9.65 18.61 -2.13
CA ARG A 28 -8.35 19.27 -2.33
C ARG A 28 -7.23 18.25 -2.38
N LEU A 29 -7.19 17.31 -1.43
CA LEU A 29 -6.20 16.23 -1.42
C LEU A 29 -6.27 15.43 -2.72
N THR A 30 -7.48 15.08 -3.19
CA THR A 30 -7.68 14.39 -4.48
C THR A 30 -7.11 15.18 -5.64
N GLY A 31 -7.36 16.49 -5.68
CA GLY A 31 -6.88 17.38 -6.75
C GLY A 31 -5.36 17.46 -6.83
N GLU A 32 -4.70 17.61 -5.69
CA GLU A 32 -3.24 17.73 -5.60
C GLU A 32 -2.55 16.41 -5.97
N ILE A 33 -3.04 15.28 -5.44
CA ILE A 33 -2.49 13.96 -5.78
C ILE A 33 -2.76 13.62 -7.25
N HIS A 34 -3.96 13.94 -7.76
CA HIS A 34 -4.28 13.76 -9.18
C HIS A 34 -3.31 14.57 -10.08
N TYR A 35 -3.00 15.82 -9.71
CA TYR A 35 -2.02 16.60 -10.46
C TYR A 35 -0.66 15.91 -10.51
N THR A 36 -0.19 15.42 -9.38
CA THR A 36 1.08 14.68 -9.26
C THR A 36 1.08 13.45 -10.17
N LEU A 37 0.03 12.63 -10.13
CA LEU A 37 -0.11 11.43 -10.95
C LEU A 37 -0.34 11.75 -12.44
N ARG A 38 -0.87 12.93 -12.78
CA ARG A 38 -0.96 13.38 -14.17
C ARG A 38 0.42 13.66 -14.77
N VAL A 39 1.32 14.24 -13.98
CA VAL A 39 2.69 14.58 -14.40
C VAL A 39 3.62 13.36 -14.32
N PHE A 40 3.47 12.55 -13.29
CA PHE A 40 4.27 11.34 -13.02
C PHE A 40 3.34 10.15 -12.78
N PRO A 41 2.88 9.46 -13.82
CA PRO A 41 1.89 8.38 -13.70
C PRO A 41 2.31 7.24 -12.77
N ASN A 42 3.59 6.94 -12.71
CA ASN A 42 4.18 5.87 -11.91
C ASN A 42 4.83 6.36 -10.61
N HIS A 43 4.37 7.46 -10.02
CA HIS A 43 4.84 7.92 -8.71
C HIS A 43 4.27 7.03 -7.60
N PRO A 44 5.06 6.12 -6.97
CA PRO A 44 4.51 5.07 -6.13
C PRO A 44 3.83 5.61 -4.87
N GLU A 45 4.43 6.58 -4.18
CA GLU A 45 3.83 7.17 -2.98
C GLU A 45 2.51 7.90 -3.28
N ALA A 46 2.39 8.56 -4.43
CA ALA A 46 1.15 9.22 -4.82
C ALA A 46 0.06 8.20 -5.19
N LEU A 47 0.42 7.05 -5.78
CA LEU A 47 -0.50 5.94 -6.04
C LEU A 47 -1.02 5.33 -4.73
N VAL A 48 -0.15 5.16 -3.74
CA VAL A 48 -0.54 4.72 -2.39
C VAL A 48 -1.47 5.75 -1.74
N ALA A 49 -1.12 7.03 -1.80
CA ALA A 49 -1.91 8.11 -1.22
C ALA A 49 -3.32 8.20 -1.83
N ILE A 50 -3.45 8.11 -3.16
CA ILE A 50 -4.78 8.14 -3.80
C ILE A 50 -5.62 6.91 -3.45
N SER A 51 -5.01 5.75 -3.30
CA SER A 51 -5.67 4.52 -2.83
C SER A 51 -6.21 4.66 -1.40
N ARG A 52 -5.39 5.19 -0.48
CA ARG A 52 -5.82 5.47 0.90
C ARG A 52 -6.95 6.50 0.93
N LEU A 53 -6.81 7.57 0.17
CA LEU A 53 -7.81 8.64 0.12
C LEU A 53 -9.16 8.12 -0.39
N GLU A 54 -9.16 7.23 -1.40
CA GLU A 54 -10.37 6.59 -1.90
C GLU A 54 -11.08 5.77 -0.81
N ARG A 55 -10.34 5.00 -0.01
CA ARG A 55 -10.91 4.27 1.14
C ARG A 55 -11.46 5.22 2.21
N MET A 56 -10.70 6.26 2.58
CA MET A 56 -11.15 7.28 3.53
C MET A 56 -12.43 8.00 3.06
N ALA A 57 -12.62 8.11 1.75
CA ALA A 57 -13.81 8.69 1.11
C ALA A 57 -14.95 7.69 0.90
N GLY A 58 -14.92 6.52 1.56
CA GLY A 58 -15.97 5.50 1.42
C GLY A 58 -15.96 4.76 0.08
N GLY A 59 -14.79 4.60 -0.52
CA GLY A 59 -14.59 3.85 -1.78
C GLY A 59 -14.86 4.64 -3.05
N LYS A 60 -15.03 5.96 -2.96
CA LYS A 60 -15.26 6.84 -4.12
C LYS A 60 -14.49 8.13 -3.94
N LEU A 61 -13.61 8.43 -4.89
CA LEU A 61 -12.95 9.73 -4.93
C LEU A 61 -13.97 10.82 -5.32
N PRO A 62 -13.92 12.00 -4.67
CA PRO A 62 -14.79 13.10 -5.01
C PRO A 62 -14.51 13.56 -6.45
N GLN A 63 -15.58 13.74 -7.21
CA GLN A 63 -15.53 14.30 -8.57
C GLN A 63 -15.51 15.83 -8.45
N ARG A 64 -14.66 16.49 -9.21
CA ARG A 64 -14.69 17.96 -9.28
C ARG A 64 -16.04 18.39 -9.82
N SER A 65 -16.79 19.14 -9.02
CA SER A 65 -18.06 19.76 -9.46
C SER A 65 -17.75 20.78 -10.55
N SER A 66 -17.84 20.37 -11.80
CA SER A 66 -17.89 21.27 -12.95
C SER A 66 -18.87 20.71 -13.95
N THR A 67 -19.52 21.59 -14.69
CA THR A 67 -20.43 21.31 -15.79
C THR A 67 -19.82 20.51 -16.95
N VAL A 68 -18.55 20.16 -16.85
CA VAL A 68 -17.82 19.33 -17.81
C VAL A 68 -17.82 17.89 -17.32
N PHE A 69 -18.20 16.96 -18.20
CA PHE A 69 -18.13 15.52 -17.96
C PHE A 69 -16.71 15.10 -17.56
N THR A 70 -16.52 14.83 -16.28
CA THR A 70 -15.29 14.21 -15.77
C THR A 70 -15.55 12.73 -15.60
N PRO A 71 -14.75 11.83 -16.24
CA PRO A 71 -14.91 10.40 -16.03
C PRO A 71 -14.72 10.08 -14.54
N LYS A 72 -15.48 9.11 -14.04
CA LYS A 72 -15.33 8.62 -12.67
C LYS A 72 -13.88 8.11 -12.49
N ILE A 73 -13.08 8.86 -11.75
CA ILE A 73 -11.68 8.52 -11.48
C ILE A 73 -11.66 7.68 -10.20
N SER A 74 -11.00 6.54 -10.25
CA SER A 74 -10.75 5.67 -9.11
C SER A 74 -9.25 5.41 -8.96
N ALA A 75 -8.81 4.95 -7.80
CA ALA A 75 -7.42 4.53 -7.62
C ALA A 75 -7.03 3.45 -8.64
N TYR A 76 -7.93 2.54 -8.97
CA TYR A 76 -7.72 1.54 -10.01
C TYR A 76 -7.31 2.16 -11.36
N CYS A 77 -7.97 3.24 -11.80
CA CYS A 77 -7.64 3.90 -13.07
C CYS A 77 -6.20 4.48 -13.06
N PHE A 78 -5.74 4.98 -11.91
CA PHE A 78 -4.39 5.47 -11.77
C PHE A 78 -3.35 4.35 -11.82
N PHE A 79 -3.61 3.22 -11.16
CA PHE A 79 -2.74 2.05 -11.23
C PHE A 79 -2.68 1.44 -12.63
N ASP A 80 -3.82 1.27 -13.32
CA ASP A 80 -3.87 0.80 -14.70
C ASP A 80 -3.04 1.70 -15.64
N ARG A 81 -3.20 3.02 -15.49
CA ARG A 81 -2.41 3.99 -16.25
C ARG A 81 -0.91 3.90 -15.94
N ALA A 82 -0.53 3.76 -14.67
CA ALA A 82 0.85 3.63 -14.23
C ALA A 82 1.51 2.37 -14.81
N ILE A 83 0.80 1.25 -14.78
CA ILE A 83 1.26 -0.03 -15.35
C ILE A 83 1.43 0.07 -16.87
N ARG A 84 0.48 0.69 -17.58
CA ARG A 84 0.63 0.93 -19.03
C ARG A 84 1.77 1.87 -19.38
N PHE A 85 2.06 2.84 -18.51
CA PHE A 85 3.18 3.77 -18.68
C PHE A 85 4.53 3.08 -18.47
N ARG A 86 4.63 2.17 -17.48
CA ARG A 86 5.84 1.40 -17.14
C ARG A 86 5.47 0.01 -16.63
N PRO A 87 5.30 -0.96 -17.53
CA PRO A 87 4.84 -2.32 -17.17
C PRO A 87 5.78 -3.07 -16.21
N GLU A 88 7.09 -2.78 -16.27
CA GLU A 88 8.14 -3.43 -15.48
C GLU A 88 8.40 -2.75 -14.12
N ASP A 89 7.73 -1.64 -13.81
CA ASP A 89 7.95 -0.87 -12.56
C ASP A 89 7.48 -1.67 -11.34
N LYS A 90 8.45 -2.23 -10.61
CA LYS A 90 8.21 -3.11 -9.45
C LYS A 90 7.56 -2.37 -8.27
N ALA A 91 7.87 -1.08 -8.09
CA ALA A 91 7.25 -0.28 -7.03
C ALA A 91 5.77 -0.03 -7.31
N VAL A 92 5.40 0.21 -8.56
CA VAL A 92 4.00 0.31 -8.99
C VAL A 92 3.28 -1.03 -8.80
N ARG A 93 3.90 -2.15 -9.22
CA ARG A 93 3.33 -3.49 -9.04
C ARG A 93 3.06 -3.80 -7.56
N TYR A 94 4.02 -3.52 -6.69
CA TYR A 94 3.86 -3.72 -5.26
C TYR A 94 2.75 -2.83 -4.66
N SER A 95 2.75 -1.55 -4.98
CA SER A 95 1.70 -0.62 -4.53
C SER A 95 0.31 -1.05 -5.02
N TYR A 96 0.22 -1.56 -6.24
CA TYR A 96 -1.04 -2.08 -6.79
C TYR A 96 -1.48 -3.37 -6.12
N ALA A 97 -0.54 -4.27 -5.80
CA ALA A 97 -0.83 -5.48 -5.04
C ALA A 97 -1.49 -5.16 -3.69
N ILE A 98 -0.94 -4.16 -2.96
CA ILE A 98 -1.52 -3.69 -1.70
C ILE A 98 -2.94 -3.15 -1.91
N HIS A 99 -3.15 -2.30 -2.93
CA HIS A 99 -4.48 -1.76 -3.26
C HIS A 99 -5.50 -2.88 -3.53
N LEU A 100 -5.13 -3.85 -4.35
CA LEU A 100 -5.98 -5.00 -4.68
C LEU A 100 -6.29 -5.86 -3.45
N HIS A 101 -5.27 -6.14 -2.63
CA HIS A 101 -5.41 -6.89 -1.38
C HIS A 101 -6.42 -6.21 -0.43
N GLN A 102 -6.29 -4.92 -0.20
CA GLN A 102 -7.18 -4.12 0.64
C GLN A 102 -8.62 -4.07 0.10
N ASN A 103 -8.80 -4.21 -1.21
CA ASN A 103 -10.11 -4.32 -1.86
C ASN A 103 -10.59 -5.78 -2.02
N ARG A 104 -9.96 -6.74 -1.31
CA ARG A 104 -10.31 -8.18 -1.28
C ARG A 104 -10.19 -8.87 -2.64
N LYS A 105 -9.48 -8.30 -3.58
CA LYS A 105 -9.16 -8.87 -4.90
C LYS A 105 -7.90 -9.74 -4.80
N PHE A 106 -8.01 -10.81 -4.01
CA PHE A 106 -6.86 -11.57 -3.53
C PHE A 106 -6.04 -12.23 -4.65
N GLN A 107 -6.70 -12.79 -5.67
CA GLN A 107 -6.00 -13.45 -6.78
C GLN A 107 -5.24 -12.45 -7.65
N GLU A 108 -5.88 -11.32 -7.97
CA GLU A 108 -5.24 -10.23 -8.69
C GLU A 108 -4.07 -9.64 -7.89
N ALA A 109 -4.23 -9.49 -6.56
CA ALA A 109 -3.16 -9.02 -5.67
C ALA A 109 -1.97 -9.97 -5.69
N LEU A 110 -2.21 -11.29 -5.59
CA LEU A 110 -1.15 -12.30 -5.61
C LEU A 110 -0.33 -12.25 -6.90
N GLU A 111 -0.98 -12.03 -8.04
CA GLU A 111 -0.30 -11.86 -9.32
C GLU A 111 0.64 -10.65 -9.30
N GLN A 112 0.16 -9.50 -8.79
CA GLN A 112 0.98 -8.29 -8.73
C GLN A 112 2.14 -8.44 -7.73
N TYR A 113 1.93 -9.10 -6.58
CA TYR A 113 3.02 -9.43 -5.65
C TYR A 113 4.10 -10.29 -6.33
N ARG A 114 3.72 -11.35 -7.06
CA ARG A 114 4.67 -12.22 -7.79
C ARG A 114 5.49 -11.43 -8.81
N LEU A 115 4.85 -10.50 -9.54
CA LEU A 115 5.55 -9.65 -10.50
C LEU A 115 6.55 -8.69 -9.83
N ALA A 116 6.35 -8.35 -8.56
CA ALA A 116 7.25 -7.47 -7.81
C ALA A 116 8.34 -8.25 -7.02
N GLU A 117 8.12 -9.52 -6.72
CA GLU A 117 8.86 -10.31 -5.74
C GLU A 117 10.37 -10.28 -5.94
N SER A 118 10.87 -10.43 -7.17
CA SER A 118 12.31 -10.44 -7.46
C SER A 118 13.06 -9.17 -7.03
N HIS A 119 12.34 -8.06 -6.88
CA HIS A 119 12.92 -6.78 -6.43
C HIS A 119 12.82 -6.58 -4.91
N TYR A 120 11.86 -7.23 -4.28
CA TYR A 120 11.51 -7.07 -2.86
C TYR A 120 11.71 -8.35 -2.05
N GLU A 121 12.51 -9.31 -2.55
CA GLU A 121 12.72 -10.61 -1.90
C GLU A 121 13.21 -10.46 -0.46
N ASP A 122 14.11 -9.51 -0.21
CA ASP A 122 14.69 -9.22 1.10
C ASP A 122 13.96 -8.10 1.86
N ASP A 123 12.92 -7.50 1.25
CA ASP A 123 12.15 -6.46 1.93
C ASP A 123 11.19 -7.07 2.95
N ARG A 124 11.45 -6.82 4.23
CA ARG A 124 10.69 -7.39 5.34
C ARG A 124 9.21 -6.99 5.34
N ILE A 125 8.87 -5.77 4.85
CA ILE A 125 7.49 -5.29 4.80
C ILE A 125 6.75 -5.95 3.62
N PHE A 126 7.44 -6.14 2.51
CA PHE A 126 6.91 -6.93 1.40
C PHE A 126 6.59 -8.36 1.85
N GLN A 127 7.54 -9.03 2.55
CA GLN A 127 7.34 -10.37 3.08
C GLN A 127 6.16 -10.44 4.06
N TYR A 128 6.00 -9.44 4.92
CA TYR A 128 4.87 -9.35 5.83
C TYR A 128 3.54 -9.21 5.08
N ASN A 129 3.46 -8.30 4.10
CA ASN A 129 2.24 -8.04 3.35
C ASN A 129 1.79 -9.23 2.49
N ILE A 130 2.72 -9.92 1.82
CA ILE A 130 2.36 -11.12 1.05
C ILE A 130 1.99 -12.27 1.99
N GLY A 131 2.59 -12.34 3.18
CA GLY A 131 2.20 -13.28 4.24
C GLY A 131 0.75 -13.05 4.72
N LEU A 132 0.34 -11.79 4.90
CA LEU A 132 -1.05 -11.44 5.20
C LEU A 132 -2.01 -11.87 4.09
N LEU A 133 -1.63 -11.65 2.83
CA LEU A 133 -2.44 -12.10 1.69
C LEU A 133 -2.63 -13.62 1.69
N TYR A 134 -1.56 -14.38 1.90
CA TYR A 134 -1.66 -15.83 2.00
C TYR A 134 -2.53 -16.29 3.17
N ALA A 135 -2.49 -15.59 4.31
CA ALA A 135 -3.38 -15.86 5.43
C ALA A 135 -4.86 -15.56 5.10
N ASP A 136 -5.15 -14.49 4.33
CA ASP A 136 -6.49 -14.16 3.89
C ASP A 136 -7.09 -15.21 2.95
N ILE A 137 -6.28 -15.81 2.08
CA ILE A 137 -6.70 -16.92 1.21
C ILE A 137 -6.54 -18.30 1.87
N LYS A 138 -6.24 -18.33 3.17
CA LYS A 138 -6.09 -19.54 4.01
C LYS A 138 -4.98 -20.51 3.55
N ASN A 139 -3.99 -20.03 2.84
CA ASN A 139 -2.77 -20.76 2.52
C ASN A 139 -1.75 -20.57 3.65
N TRP A 140 -1.97 -21.28 4.74
CA TRP A 140 -1.25 -21.10 5.99
C TRP A 140 0.24 -21.45 5.90
N GLU A 141 0.60 -22.45 5.07
CA GLU A 141 1.99 -22.83 4.84
C GLU A 141 2.80 -21.69 4.24
N LYS A 142 2.31 -21.10 3.15
CA LYS A 142 2.96 -19.95 2.53
C LYS A 142 2.92 -18.71 3.42
N ALA A 143 1.81 -18.49 4.12
CA ALA A 143 1.73 -17.40 5.09
C ALA A 143 2.81 -17.53 6.18
N ALA A 144 3.05 -18.74 6.70
CA ALA A 144 4.09 -19.00 7.69
C ALA A 144 5.51 -18.82 7.13
N GLU A 145 5.75 -19.25 5.89
CA GLU A 145 7.05 -19.07 5.21
C GLU A 145 7.41 -17.58 5.10
N HIS A 146 6.50 -16.77 4.57
CA HIS A 146 6.71 -15.33 4.41
C HIS A 146 6.78 -14.61 5.78
N ALA A 147 5.95 -15.01 6.73
CA ALA A 147 6.01 -14.48 8.10
C ALA A 147 7.37 -14.75 8.74
N GLN A 148 7.94 -15.95 8.56
CA GLN A 148 9.24 -16.28 9.10
C GLN A 148 10.35 -15.38 8.53
N ARG A 149 10.33 -15.10 7.22
CA ARG A 149 11.26 -14.17 6.57
C ARG A 149 11.10 -12.75 7.15
N ALA A 150 9.85 -12.25 7.21
CA ALA A 150 9.55 -10.93 7.74
C ALA A 150 10.02 -10.74 9.19
N TYR A 151 9.71 -11.68 10.08
CA TYR A 151 10.05 -11.58 11.50
C TYR A 151 11.55 -11.78 11.76
N ARG A 152 12.24 -12.63 11.01
CA ARG A 152 13.71 -12.71 11.06
C ARG A 152 14.38 -11.40 10.68
N SER A 153 13.81 -10.68 9.73
CA SER A 153 14.29 -9.36 9.28
C SER A 153 13.80 -8.19 10.14
N GLY A 154 13.15 -8.46 11.28
CA GLY A 154 12.86 -7.45 12.28
C GLY A 154 11.47 -6.80 12.21
N VAL A 155 10.50 -7.42 11.56
CA VAL A 155 9.09 -6.98 11.67
C VAL A 155 8.59 -7.21 13.09
N THR A 156 7.88 -6.22 13.65
CA THR A 156 7.33 -6.26 15.01
C THR A 156 5.81 -6.35 15.05
N PHE A 157 5.12 -6.24 13.90
CA PHE A 157 3.67 -6.27 13.82
C PHE A 157 3.09 -7.63 14.22
N ALA A 158 2.08 -7.63 15.08
CA ALA A 158 1.55 -8.84 15.69
C ALA A 158 0.49 -9.57 14.84
N ALA A 159 -0.24 -8.88 13.96
CA ALA A 159 -1.44 -9.39 13.31
C ALA A 159 -1.22 -10.71 12.55
N LEU A 160 -0.19 -10.80 11.71
CA LEU A 160 0.10 -12.03 10.95
C LEU A 160 0.47 -13.20 11.89
N ARG A 161 1.25 -12.93 12.94
CA ARG A 161 1.61 -13.93 13.95
C ARG A 161 0.37 -14.48 14.65
N GLN A 162 -0.51 -13.61 15.13
CA GLN A 162 -1.74 -14.00 15.81
C GLN A 162 -2.68 -14.84 14.92
N ARG A 163 -2.77 -14.49 13.64
CA ARG A 163 -3.55 -15.27 12.67
C ARG A 163 -2.97 -16.67 12.46
N LEU A 164 -1.64 -16.78 12.34
CA LEU A 164 -0.96 -18.05 12.18
C LEU A 164 -1.11 -18.94 13.43
N GLU A 165 -0.92 -18.37 14.62
CA GLU A 165 -1.12 -19.09 15.89
C GLU A 165 -2.55 -19.62 16.03
N LYS A 166 -3.57 -18.82 15.70
CA LYS A 166 -4.97 -19.27 15.66
C LYS A 166 -5.22 -20.42 14.67
N ALA A 167 -4.42 -20.47 13.61
CA ALA A 167 -4.48 -21.54 12.60
C ALA A 167 -3.58 -22.75 12.95
N GLY A 168 -2.92 -22.75 14.13
CA GLY A 168 -2.05 -23.85 14.58
C GLY A 168 -0.61 -23.79 14.09
N TYR A 169 -0.19 -22.66 13.53
CA TYR A 169 1.18 -22.47 13.03
C TYR A 169 2.01 -21.62 14.00
N THR A 170 3.14 -22.13 14.44
CA THR A 170 4.06 -21.42 15.36
C THR A 170 5.22 -20.81 14.59
N ILE A 171 5.47 -19.52 14.79
CA ILE A 171 6.61 -18.81 14.21
C ILE A 171 7.72 -18.66 15.25
N ASN A 172 8.76 -19.49 15.14
CA ASN A 172 9.91 -19.51 16.02
C ASN A 172 10.93 -18.43 15.63
N THR A 173 10.59 -17.17 15.86
CA THR A 173 11.55 -16.07 15.71
C THR A 173 11.50 -15.17 16.93
N LYS A 174 12.63 -15.04 17.61
CA LYS A 174 12.82 -14.04 18.66
C LYS A 174 12.78 -12.66 18.00
N PRO A 175 12.02 -11.68 18.50
CA PRO A 175 12.09 -10.33 17.95
C PRO A 175 13.52 -9.81 18.06
N PRO A 176 14.06 -9.13 17.04
CA PRO A 176 15.41 -8.57 17.11
C PRO A 176 15.48 -7.53 18.22
N SER A 177 16.62 -7.51 18.93
CA SER A 177 16.97 -6.41 19.82
C SER A 177 17.05 -5.13 19.02
N SER A 178 16.42 -4.08 19.54
CA SER A 178 16.20 -2.73 19.04
C SER A 178 17.31 -2.10 18.17
N GLU A 179 17.41 -2.43 16.89
CA GLU A 179 18.11 -1.62 15.89
C GLU A 179 17.09 -1.03 14.90
N LYS A 180 17.20 0.30 14.66
CA LYS A 180 16.33 1.00 13.72
C LYS A 180 16.50 0.47 12.30
N PRO A 181 15.43 0.10 11.61
CA PRO A 181 15.49 -0.48 10.29
C PRO A 181 15.57 0.58 9.18
N ALA A 182 16.39 0.30 8.19
CA ALA A 182 16.35 1.01 6.91
C ALA A 182 15.06 0.62 6.14
N THR A 183 14.26 1.60 5.75
CA THR A 183 13.03 1.39 4.98
C THR A 183 13.23 1.90 3.56
N ASN A 184 13.24 0.99 2.58
CA ASN A 184 13.26 1.31 1.14
C ASN A 184 11.93 1.01 0.43
N GLY A 185 10.83 0.77 1.16
CA GLY A 185 9.50 0.48 0.61
C GLY A 185 8.50 1.64 0.78
N PRO A 186 7.33 1.58 0.13
CA PRO A 186 6.23 2.50 0.39
C PRO A 186 5.86 2.49 1.87
N SER A 187 5.67 3.68 2.43
CA SER A 187 5.64 3.98 3.87
C SER A 187 4.87 2.98 4.76
N ASN A 188 5.38 2.79 5.98
CA ASN A 188 4.83 1.92 7.05
C ASN A 188 3.35 2.18 7.42
N ASP A 189 2.80 3.34 7.02
CA ASP A 189 1.44 3.78 7.37
C ASP A 189 0.33 2.85 6.86
N LEU A 190 0.65 1.96 5.89
CA LEU A 190 -0.32 1.00 5.33
C LEU A 190 -0.65 -0.16 6.30
N ILE A 191 0.22 -0.42 7.25
CA ILE A 191 0.13 -1.60 8.14
C ILE A 191 -0.67 -1.26 9.38
N GLU A 192 -0.55 -0.04 9.91
CA GLU A 192 -1.31 0.39 11.09
C GLU A 192 -2.82 0.43 10.85
N GLU A 193 -3.26 0.65 9.60
CA GLU A 193 -4.70 0.65 9.26
C GLU A 193 -5.30 -0.75 9.26
N THR A 194 -4.54 -1.78 8.89
CA THR A 194 -5.04 -3.17 8.94
C THR A 194 -5.18 -3.68 10.37
N GLU A 195 -4.35 -3.21 11.30
CA GLU A 195 -4.46 -3.58 12.72
C GLU A 195 -5.66 -2.90 13.42
N LYS A 196 -6.04 -1.67 13.02
CA LYS A 196 -7.18 -0.94 13.61
C LYS A 196 -8.54 -1.49 13.19
N VAL A 197 -8.66 -2.03 11.98
CA VAL A 197 -9.93 -2.60 11.50
C VAL A 197 -10.29 -3.89 12.23
N GLU A 198 -9.31 -4.74 12.60
CA GLU A 198 -9.57 -5.99 13.32
C GLU A 198 -9.95 -5.80 14.80
N THR A 199 -9.61 -4.66 15.41
CA THR A 199 -9.97 -4.36 16.81
C THR A 199 -11.37 -3.76 16.95
N THR A 200 -12.01 -3.33 15.87
CA THR A 200 -13.34 -2.69 15.92
C THR A 200 -14.50 -3.66 15.62
N GLU A 201 -14.22 -4.89 15.18
CA GLU A 201 -15.23 -5.93 14.91
C GLU A 201 -15.44 -6.93 16.07
N ARG A 202 -15.21 -6.49 17.33
CA ARG A 202 -15.56 -7.26 18.54
C ARG A 202 -16.60 -6.53 19.38
#